data_6322a1770fbcf35ddbda5c5624253118
#
_entry.id   6322a1770fbcf35ddbda5c5624253118
#
_cell.length_a   1.000
_cell.length_b   1.000
_cell.length_c   1.000
_cell.angle_alpha   90.00
_cell.angle_beta   90.00
_cell.angle_gamma   90.00
#
_symmetry.space_group_name_H-M   'P 1'
#
loop_
_entity.id
_entity.type
_entity.pdbx_description
1 polymer ?
#
loop_
_entity_poly.entity_id
_entity_poly.type
_entity_poly.pdbx_seq_one_letter_code
_entity_poly.pdbx_strand_id
1 'polypeptide(L)'
;NGIRVAMEHINPNSDITVLVDSDTVWTEDTLSELLKPFACDQKIGGVTTRQKILDPDRKLVTMFANLLEEIRAEGTMKAMSVTGKVGCLPGRTIAFRTQILIDVMYDFMNETFMGFHKEVSDDRSLTNLTLRKGYKTVMQDTSVIYTDAPTEWKKFIRQQLRWSEGSQYNNLRMTPWMLKNAKLMCFIYWSDMISPMMLVSVYANTIICKVLNILGCAIPTLAYTAPWWQIILFILLGCIISFGSRNIKVMRSVKWYYTLLLPVFILVLTVVMVPIRLLGLMLCSDDMEWGTRKLEEDNDKVEVP
;
A
#
# COMPACT_ATOMS: atom_id res chain seq x y z
N ASN A 1 19.56 -0.40 2.26
CA ASN A 1 19.05 0.01 0.96
C ASN A 1 19.31 -1.03 -0.15
N GLY A 2 18.83 -2.28 0.07
CA GLY A 2 19.20 -3.43 -0.78
C GLY A 2 18.84 -3.27 -2.25
N ILE A 3 17.66 -2.70 -2.59
CA ILE A 3 17.24 -2.54 -3.99
C ILE A 3 18.16 -1.55 -4.71
N ARG A 4 18.53 -0.41 -4.10
CA ARG A 4 19.41 0.59 -4.75
C ARG A 4 20.79 0.03 -5.03
N VAL A 5 21.39 -0.69 -4.07
CA VAL A 5 22.66 -1.39 -4.27
C VAL A 5 22.54 -2.48 -5.36
N ALA A 6 21.45 -3.27 -5.34
CA ALA A 6 21.23 -4.28 -6.37
C ALA A 6 21.07 -3.66 -7.78
N MET A 7 20.46 -2.49 -7.86
CA MET A 7 20.30 -1.76 -9.13
C MET A 7 21.64 -1.36 -9.76
N GLU A 8 22.68 -1.04 -8.98
CA GLU A 8 24.01 -0.73 -9.48
C GLU A 8 24.72 -1.94 -10.13
N HIS A 9 24.24 -3.16 -9.83
CA HIS A 9 24.82 -4.42 -10.28
C HIS A 9 23.96 -5.14 -11.33
N ILE A 10 23.00 -4.43 -11.96
CA ILE A 10 22.16 -5.00 -13.01
C ILE A 10 23.02 -5.44 -14.20
N ASN A 11 22.80 -6.66 -14.68
CA ASN A 11 23.41 -7.12 -15.93
C ASN A 11 22.70 -6.46 -17.12
N PRO A 12 23.38 -5.54 -17.85
CA PRO A 12 22.77 -4.82 -18.97
C PRO A 12 22.41 -5.73 -20.17
N ASN A 13 22.96 -6.94 -20.23
CA ASN A 13 22.69 -7.89 -21.30
C ASN A 13 21.49 -8.79 -21.05
N SER A 14 20.82 -8.67 -19.91
CA SER A 14 19.60 -9.40 -19.62
C SER A 14 18.38 -8.65 -20.17
N ASP A 15 17.39 -9.37 -20.70
CA ASP A 15 16.13 -8.78 -21.18
C ASP A 15 15.24 -8.32 -20.03
N ILE A 16 15.18 -9.13 -18.95
CA ILE A 16 14.32 -8.94 -17.79
C ILE A 16 15.15 -9.04 -16.52
N THR A 17 14.97 -8.08 -15.63
CA THR A 17 15.51 -8.09 -14.27
C THR A 17 14.37 -8.37 -13.28
N VAL A 18 14.57 -9.32 -12.38
CA VAL A 18 13.61 -9.69 -11.33
C VAL A 18 14.18 -9.28 -9.97
N LEU A 19 13.44 -8.45 -9.25
CA LEU A 19 13.74 -8.04 -7.88
C LEU A 19 12.92 -8.91 -6.93
N VAL A 20 13.54 -9.49 -5.91
CA VAL A 20 12.91 -10.41 -4.96
C VAL A 20 13.33 -10.04 -3.54
N ASP A 21 12.34 -9.91 -2.64
CA ASP A 21 12.62 -9.76 -1.22
C ASP A 21 13.08 -11.11 -0.61
N SER A 22 13.98 -11.05 0.35
CA SER A 22 14.62 -12.24 0.96
C SER A 22 13.68 -13.14 1.76
N ASP A 23 12.49 -12.64 2.12
CA ASP A 23 11.45 -13.35 2.88
C ASP A 23 10.31 -13.89 2.01
N THR A 24 10.54 -13.97 0.69
CA THR A 24 9.54 -14.42 -0.29
C THR A 24 9.76 -15.87 -0.70
N VAL A 25 8.70 -16.65 -0.69
CA VAL A 25 8.69 -18.05 -1.13
C VAL A 25 7.96 -18.16 -2.47
N TRP A 26 8.64 -18.69 -3.48
CA TRP A 26 8.09 -18.93 -4.80
C TRP A 26 7.48 -20.32 -4.91
N THR A 27 6.45 -20.45 -5.73
CA THR A 27 5.97 -21.75 -6.24
C THR A 27 6.77 -22.15 -7.48
N GLU A 28 6.66 -23.41 -7.90
CA GLU A 28 7.37 -23.92 -9.09
C GLU A 28 7.08 -23.11 -10.36
N ASP A 29 5.85 -22.62 -10.50
CA ASP A 29 5.40 -21.86 -11.67
C ASP A 29 5.57 -20.35 -11.55
N THR A 30 6.02 -19.83 -10.41
CA THR A 30 6.04 -18.39 -10.16
C THR A 30 6.78 -17.61 -11.24
N LEU A 31 7.99 -18.04 -11.60
CA LEU A 31 8.81 -17.34 -12.58
C LEU A 31 8.24 -17.45 -13.99
N SER A 32 7.84 -18.66 -14.40
CA SER A 32 7.28 -18.88 -15.73
C SER A 32 6.02 -18.06 -15.97
N GLU A 33 5.13 -17.99 -14.97
CA GLU A 33 3.91 -17.17 -15.01
C GLU A 33 4.23 -15.68 -14.99
N LEU A 34 5.21 -15.23 -14.18
CA LEU A 34 5.61 -13.84 -14.08
C LEU A 34 6.11 -13.27 -15.41
N LEU A 35 6.76 -14.09 -16.22
CA LEU A 35 7.35 -13.67 -17.49
C LEU A 35 6.36 -13.67 -18.68
N LYS A 36 5.23 -14.39 -18.60
CA LYS A 36 4.25 -14.46 -19.68
C LYS A 36 3.77 -13.12 -20.22
N PRO A 37 3.44 -12.11 -19.38
CA PRO A 37 2.97 -10.81 -19.89
C PRO A 37 3.97 -10.12 -20.80
N PHE A 38 5.27 -10.24 -20.53
CA PHE A 38 6.31 -9.63 -21.37
C PHE A 38 6.39 -10.23 -22.78
N ALA A 39 6.06 -11.51 -22.90
CA ALA A 39 5.98 -12.19 -24.20
C ALA A 39 4.71 -11.79 -24.98
N CYS A 40 3.61 -11.48 -24.26
CA CYS A 40 2.33 -11.13 -24.89
C CYS A 40 2.28 -9.67 -25.39
N ASP A 41 2.92 -8.73 -24.70
CA ASP A 41 2.88 -7.31 -25.05
C ASP A 41 4.23 -6.62 -24.76
N GLN A 42 4.88 -6.16 -25.80
CA GLN A 42 6.18 -5.46 -25.68
C GLN A 42 6.07 -4.12 -24.94
N LYS A 43 4.86 -3.54 -24.80
CA LYS A 43 4.62 -2.33 -24.03
C LYS A 43 4.57 -2.57 -22.52
N ILE A 44 4.52 -3.83 -22.08
CA ILE A 44 4.60 -4.14 -20.66
C ILE A 44 6.06 -3.98 -20.21
N GLY A 45 6.28 -3.02 -19.30
CA GLY A 45 7.58 -2.71 -18.74
C GLY A 45 7.80 -3.25 -17.35
N GLY A 46 6.71 -3.50 -16.58
CA GLY A 46 6.78 -4.03 -15.23
C GLY A 46 5.64 -4.98 -14.91
N VAL A 47 5.94 -6.07 -14.23
CA VAL A 47 4.98 -7.11 -13.82
C VAL A 47 5.22 -7.48 -12.37
N THR A 48 4.15 -7.64 -11.58
CA THR A 48 4.22 -8.19 -10.23
C THR A 48 3.37 -9.43 -10.09
N THR A 49 3.62 -10.17 -9.02
CA THR A 49 2.94 -11.43 -8.66
C THR A 49 1.70 -11.18 -7.82
N ARG A 50 0.84 -12.18 -7.70
CA ARG A 50 -0.18 -12.27 -6.65
C ARG A 50 0.48 -12.69 -5.34
N GLN A 51 0.37 -11.87 -4.33
CA GLN A 51 0.97 -12.11 -3.02
C GLN A 51 -0.05 -12.75 -2.08
N LYS A 52 0.36 -13.80 -1.38
CA LYS A 52 -0.41 -14.48 -0.34
C LYS A 52 0.38 -14.53 0.95
N ILE A 53 -0.31 -14.47 2.06
CA ILE A 53 0.32 -14.59 3.38
C ILE A 53 0.48 -16.05 3.74
N LEU A 54 1.69 -16.44 4.20
CA LEU A 54 1.95 -17.71 4.84
C LEU A 54 1.21 -17.76 6.19
N ASP A 55 0.57 -18.87 6.50
CA ASP A 55 -0.16 -19.08 7.77
C ASP A 55 -1.02 -17.88 8.19
N PRO A 56 -2.00 -17.46 7.36
CA PRO A 56 -2.77 -16.24 7.62
C PRO A 56 -3.58 -16.32 8.92
N ASP A 57 -3.90 -17.52 9.40
CA ASP A 57 -4.75 -17.75 10.59
C ASP A 57 -3.96 -17.80 11.91
N ARG A 58 -2.64 -17.57 11.88
CA ARG A 58 -1.79 -17.62 13.07
C ARG A 58 -2.24 -16.66 14.17
N LYS A 59 -2.66 -15.45 13.82
CA LYS A 59 -3.15 -14.40 14.73
C LYS A 59 -4.16 -13.49 14.04
N LEU A 60 -4.94 -12.73 14.82
CA LEU A 60 -5.88 -11.75 14.28
C LEU A 60 -5.18 -10.70 13.39
N VAL A 61 -3.97 -10.26 13.75
CA VAL A 61 -3.20 -9.31 12.94
C VAL A 61 -2.77 -9.90 11.61
N THR A 62 -2.41 -11.19 11.55
CA THR A 62 -2.06 -11.87 10.29
C THR A 62 -3.30 -12.10 9.42
N MET A 63 -4.44 -12.43 10.03
CA MET A 63 -5.73 -12.51 9.32
C MET A 63 -6.12 -11.18 8.69
N PHE A 64 -5.94 -10.09 9.45
CA PHE A 64 -6.22 -8.75 8.96
C PHE A 64 -5.26 -8.34 7.83
N ALA A 65 -3.96 -8.61 7.96
CA ALA A 65 -2.98 -8.38 6.91
C ALA A 65 -3.33 -9.15 5.63
N ASN A 66 -3.69 -10.44 5.76
CA ASN A 66 -4.13 -11.25 4.63
C ASN A 66 -5.37 -10.70 3.93
N LEU A 67 -6.36 -10.24 4.71
CA LEU A 67 -7.57 -9.62 4.14
C LEU A 67 -7.23 -8.37 3.34
N LEU A 68 -6.34 -7.51 3.83
CA LEU A 68 -5.91 -6.30 3.12
C LEU A 68 -5.18 -6.64 1.80
N GLU A 69 -4.31 -7.66 1.80
CA GLU A 69 -3.61 -8.11 0.60
C GLU A 69 -4.58 -8.68 -0.45
N GLU A 70 -5.51 -9.51 -0.04
CA GLU A 70 -6.50 -10.10 -0.95
C GLU A 70 -7.47 -9.04 -1.52
N ILE A 71 -7.92 -8.07 -0.71
CA ILE A 71 -8.74 -6.95 -1.18
C ILE A 71 -7.96 -6.09 -2.19
N ARG A 72 -6.67 -5.85 -1.94
CA ARG A 72 -5.81 -5.12 -2.85
C ARG A 72 -5.66 -5.86 -4.18
N ALA A 73 -5.36 -7.17 -4.14
CA ALA A 73 -5.17 -7.98 -5.32
C ALA A 73 -6.45 -8.09 -6.15
N GLU A 74 -7.56 -8.51 -5.54
CA GLU A 74 -8.84 -8.74 -6.22
C GLU A 74 -9.56 -7.46 -6.66
N GLY A 75 -9.33 -6.36 -5.96
CA GLY A 75 -9.96 -5.08 -6.24
C GLY A 75 -9.08 -4.16 -7.09
N THR A 76 -8.23 -3.41 -6.41
CA THR A 76 -7.52 -2.28 -7.02
C THR A 76 -6.47 -2.71 -8.04
N MET A 77 -5.71 -3.75 -7.78
CA MET A 77 -4.65 -4.20 -8.70
C MET A 77 -5.23 -4.81 -9.97
N LYS A 78 -6.26 -5.65 -9.88
CA LYS A 78 -6.96 -6.18 -11.06
C LYS A 78 -7.58 -5.05 -11.90
N ALA A 79 -8.27 -4.11 -11.26
CA ALA A 79 -8.88 -2.98 -11.95
C ALA A 79 -7.85 -2.11 -12.70
N MET A 80 -6.72 -1.81 -12.05
CA MET A 80 -5.63 -1.06 -12.68
C MET A 80 -4.90 -1.87 -13.76
N SER A 81 -4.77 -3.20 -13.61
CA SER A 81 -4.15 -4.08 -14.62
C SER A 81 -4.91 -4.08 -15.94
N VAL A 82 -6.26 -3.98 -15.93
CA VAL A 82 -7.07 -3.87 -17.15
C VAL A 82 -6.63 -2.68 -17.99
N THR A 83 -6.25 -1.58 -17.36
CA THR A 83 -5.74 -0.38 -18.04
C THR A 83 -4.24 -0.42 -18.33
N GLY A 84 -3.54 -1.44 -17.84
CA GLY A 84 -2.08 -1.54 -17.89
C GLY A 84 -1.38 -0.48 -17.03
N LYS A 85 -2.01 -0.01 -15.94
CA LYS A 85 -1.51 1.10 -15.12
C LYS A 85 -1.65 0.79 -13.63
N VAL A 86 -1.02 -0.30 -13.20
CA VAL A 86 -0.85 -0.62 -11.79
C VAL A 86 0.18 0.34 -11.21
N GLY A 87 -0.23 1.22 -10.32
CA GLY A 87 0.62 2.31 -9.82
C GLY A 87 1.58 1.92 -8.69
N CYS A 88 1.56 0.67 -8.27
CA CYS A 88 2.53 0.09 -7.35
C CYS A 88 2.65 -1.40 -7.63
N LEU A 89 3.80 -1.83 -8.05
CA LEU A 89 4.19 -3.24 -8.14
C LEU A 89 4.91 -3.57 -6.81
N PRO A 90 4.28 -4.32 -5.88
CA PRO A 90 4.88 -4.56 -4.56
C PRO A 90 6.20 -5.31 -4.63
N GLY A 91 7.20 -4.85 -3.87
CA GLY A 91 8.61 -5.24 -3.96
C GLY A 91 8.95 -6.69 -3.70
N ARG A 92 8.01 -7.47 -3.13
CA ARG A 92 8.26 -8.88 -2.79
C ARG A 92 8.71 -9.73 -3.97
N THR A 93 8.10 -9.52 -5.14
CA THR A 93 8.61 -10.05 -6.42
C THR A 93 8.10 -9.16 -7.55
N ILE A 94 9.03 -8.51 -8.24
CA ILE A 94 8.74 -7.62 -9.37
C ILE A 94 9.69 -7.94 -10.51
N ALA A 95 9.16 -8.01 -11.71
CA ALA A 95 9.96 -8.10 -12.93
C ALA A 95 9.85 -6.81 -13.74
N PHE A 96 10.96 -6.33 -14.27
CA PHE A 96 11.03 -5.19 -15.18
C PHE A 96 11.83 -5.53 -16.42
N ARG A 97 11.54 -4.88 -17.56
CA ARG A 97 12.51 -4.87 -18.66
C ARG A 97 13.79 -4.15 -18.21
N THR A 98 14.90 -4.82 -18.32
CA THR A 98 16.20 -4.35 -17.82
C THR A 98 16.55 -2.97 -18.36
N GLN A 99 16.33 -2.73 -19.66
CA GLN A 99 16.61 -1.44 -20.27
C GLN A 99 15.85 -0.29 -19.59
N ILE A 100 14.61 -0.51 -19.14
CA ILE A 100 13.85 0.53 -18.44
C ILE A 100 14.51 0.90 -17.12
N LEU A 101 14.99 -0.10 -16.36
CA LEU A 101 15.70 0.14 -15.11
C LEU A 101 16.96 0.95 -15.32
N ILE A 102 17.72 0.64 -16.37
CA ILE A 102 18.91 1.39 -16.75
C ILE A 102 18.56 2.84 -17.12
N ASP A 103 17.52 3.02 -17.94
CA ASP A 103 17.06 4.33 -18.42
C ASP A 103 16.52 5.25 -17.32
N VAL A 104 16.06 4.68 -16.21
CA VAL A 104 15.52 5.45 -15.07
C VAL A 104 16.45 5.50 -13.86
N MET A 105 17.61 4.86 -13.94
CA MET A 105 18.55 4.72 -12.82
C MET A 105 18.89 6.06 -12.17
N TYR A 106 19.26 7.06 -12.99
CA TYR A 106 19.60 8.38 -12.47
C TYR A 106 18.44 9.04 -11.72
N ASP A 107 17.23 9.03 -12.31
CA ASP A 107 16.03 9.62 -11.71
C ASP A 107 15.64 8.88 -10.43
N PHE A 108 15.83 7.57 -10.40
CA PHE A 108 15.55 6.74 -9.23
C PHE A 108 16.52 7.00 -8.08
N MET A 109 17.81 7.06 -8.37
CA MET A 109 18.85 7.27 -7.35
C MET A 109 18.80 8.69 -6.75
N ASN A 110 18.35 9.68 -7.53
CA ASN A 110 18.27 11.09 -7.12
C ASN A 110 16.84 11.56 -6.84
N GLU A 111 15.97 10.66 -6.39
CA GLU A 111 14.58 10.98 -6.16
C GLU A 111 14.40 11.97 -5.00
N THR A 112 13.68 13.06 -5.26
CA THR A 112 13.36 14.08 -4.26
C THR A 112 11.86 14.40 -4.22
N PHE A 113 11.38 14.81 -3.06
CA PHE A 113 10.04 15.34 -2.87
C PHE A 113 10.07 16.50 -1.88
N MET A 114 9.57 17.68 -2.28
CA MET A 114 9.59 18.91 -1.49
C MET A 114 10.99 19.32 -0.99
N GLY A 115 12.04 19.00 -1.78
CA GLY A 115 13.43 19.32 -1.44
C GLY A 115 14.16 18.26 -0.61
N PHE A 116 13.47 17.23 -0.13
CA PHE A 116 14.06 16.13 0.64
C PHE A 116 14.33 14.92 -0.24
N HIS A 117 15.45 14.27 -0.04
CA HIS A 117 15.77 13.00 -0.69
C HIS A 117 14.87 11.88 -0.18
N LYS A 118 14.40 10.99 -1.07
CA LYS A 118 13.48 9.91 -0.73
C LYS A 118 14.07 8.55 -1.07
N GLU A 119 14.19 7.71 -0.06
CA GLU A 119 14.68 6.33 -0.18
C GLU A 119 13.64 5.29 0.25
N VAL A 120 12.41 5.70 0.50
CA VAL A 120 11.32 4.84 0.95
C VAL A 120 10.41 4.50 -0.22
N SER A 121 9.93 3.24 -0.28
CA SER A 121 9.01 2.79 -1.33
C SER A 121 9.64 2.72 -2.73
N ASP A 122 10.84 2.14 -2.80
CA ASP A 122 11.61 1.95 -4.03
C ASP A 122 10.80 1.23 -5.13
N ASP A 123 10.01 0.23 -4.75
CA ASP A 123 9.09 -0.51 -5.62
C ASP A 123 8.09 0.40 -6.34
N ARG A 124 7.51 1.34 -5.59
CA ARG A 124 6.54 2.30 -6.14
C ARG A 124 7.22 3.35 -7.00
N SER A 125 8.39 3.80 -6.60
CA SER A 125 9.19 4.76 -7.35
C SER A 125 9.60 4.20 -8.71
N LEU A 126 10.12 2.98 -8.77
CA LEU A 126 10.43 2.29 -10.02
C LEU A 126 9.18 2.07 -10.89
N THR A 127 8.05 1.68 -10.27
CA THR A 127 6.78 1.55 -10.98
C THR A 127 6.34 2.86 -11.62
N ASN A 128 6.41 3.96 -10.88
CA ASN A 128 6.04 5.30 -11.36
C ASN A 128 6.93 5.77 -12.50
N LEU A 129 8.23 5.54 -12.41
CA LEU A 129 9.18 5.88 -13.47
C LEU A 129 8.93 5.05 -14.74
N THR A 130 8.65 3.76 -14.60
CA THR A 130 8.24 2.88 -15.71
C THR A 130 6.99 3.39 -16.43
N LEU A 131 5.96 3.79 -15.67
CA LEU A 131 4.73 4.38 -16.20
C LEU A 131 4.99 5.71 -16.91
N ARG A 132 5.84 6.58 -16.36
CA ARG A 132 6.21 7.87 -16.96
C ARG A 132 6.96 7.72 -18.27
N LYS A 133 7.74 6.64 -18.44
CA LYS A 133 8.38 6.28 -19.72
C LYS A 133 7.39 5.74 -20.75
N GLY A 134 6.09 5.60 -20.41
CA GLY A 134 5.05 5.19 -21.33
C GLY A 134 4.80 3.68 -21.39
N TYR A 135 5.46 2.90 -20.56
CA TYR A 135 5.25 1.46 -20.47
C TYR A 135 4.04 1.13 -19.60
N LYS A 136 3.52 -0.08 -19.79
CA LYS A 136 2.44 -0.65 -18.97
C LYS A 136 3.02 -1.37 -17.77
N THR A 137 2.26 -1.36 -16.68
CA THR A 137 2.51 -2.13 -15.47
C THR A 137 1.29 -2.97 -15.14
N VAL A 138 1.48 -4.25 -14.84
CA VAL A 138 0.38 -5.19 -14.62
C VAL A 138 0.68 -6.14 -13.46
N MET A 139 -0.37 -6.72 -12.88
CA MET A 139 -0.26 -7.85 -11.97
C MET A 139 -0.59 -9.12 -12.74
N GLN A 140 0.26 -10.14 -12.64
CA GLN A 140 0.03 -11.47 -13.15
C GLN A 140 -0.62 -12.32 -12.05
N ASP A 141 -1.91 -12.53 -12.15
CA ASP A 141 -2.72 -13.19 -11.10
C ASP A 141 -2.37 -14.67 -10.88
N THR A 142 -1.88 -15.35 -11.92
CA THR A 142 -1.45 -16.75 -11.87
C THR A 142 -0.03 -16.94 -11.35
N SER A 143 0.79 -15.88 -11.33
CA SER A 143 2.10 -15.91 -10.69
C SER A 143 1.95 -15.68 -9.19
N VAL A 144 1.99 -16.73 -8.40
CA VAL A 144 1.71 -16.68 -6.97
C VAL A 144 2.99 -16.78 -6.16
N ILE A 145 3.09 -15.95 -5.12
CA ILE A 145 4.15 -16.01 -4.10
C ILE A 145 3.54 -16.03 -2.69
N TYR A 146 4.31 -16.53 -1.75
CA TYR A 146 4.00 -16.51 -0.34
C TYR A 146 5.01 -15.65 0.42
N THR A 147 4.53 -14.93 1.43
CA THR A 147 5.35 -14.04 2.27
C THR A 147 4.85 -14.06 3.70
N ASP A 148 5.72 -13.75 4.64
CA ASP A 148 5.34 -13.59 6.02
C ASP A 148 4.58 -12.28 6.27
N ALA A 149 3.72 -12.30 7.29
CA ALA A 149 3.06 -11.10 7.80
C ALA A 149 3.47 -10.85 9.25
N PRO A 150 3.49 -9.58 9.70
CA PRO A 150 3.75 -9.26 11.09
C PRO A 150 2.79 -10.00 12.02
N THR A 151 3.34 -10.68 13.03
CA THR A 151 2.56 -11.39 14.06
C THR A 151 2.27 -10.54 15.30
N GLU A 152 2.76 -9.29 15.32
CA GLU A 152 2.60 -8.33 16.40
C GLU A 152 2.01 -7.03 15.86
N TRP A 153 1.03 -6.46 16.57
CA TRP A 153 0.42 -5.18 16.19
C TRP A 153 1.44 -4.05 16.07
N LYS A 154 2.43 -3.98 16.95
CA LYS A 154 3.48 -2.95 16.92
C LYS A 154 4.27 -2.99 15.60
N LYS A 155 4.67 -4.18 15.15
CA LYS A 155 5.38 -4.38 13.88
C LYS A 155 4.48 -4.06 12.69
N PHE A 156 3.21 -4.50 12.74
CA PHE A 156 2.21 -4.21 11.73
C PHE A 156 1.98 -2.70 11.56
N ILE A 157 1.75 -1.97 12.66
CA ILE A 157 1.52 -0.52 12.63
C ILE A 157 2.73 0.22 12.04
N ARG A 158 3.95 -0.12 12.44
CA ARG A 158 5.17 0.49 11.87
C ARG A 158 5.29 0.24 10.36
N GLN A 159 5.00 -0.99 9.93
CA GLN A 159 5.02 -1.36 8.51
C GLN A 159 3.97 -0.56 7.73
N GLN A 160 2.73 -0.49 8.25
CA GLN A 160 1.65 0.25 7.58
C GLN A 160 1.91 1.75 7.55
N LEU A 161 2.52 2.34 8.60
CA LEU A 161 2.89 3.75 8.60
C LEU A 161 3.93 4.02 7.51
N ARG A 162 5.02 3.27 7.46
CA ARG A 162 6.05 3.39 6.42
C ARG A 162 5.46 3.26 5.00
N TRP A 163 4.55 2.28 4.79
CA TRP A 163 3.88 2.14 3.50
C TRP A 163 2.92 3.30 3.19
N SER A 164 2.27 3.85 4.23
CA SER A 164 1.42 5.03 4.08
C SER A 164 2.23 6.25 3.65
N GLU A 165 3.33 6.55 4.33
CA GLU A 165 4.25 7.64 4.01
C GLU A 165 4.75 7.54 2.56
N GLY A 166 5.32 6.38 2.19
CA GLY A 166 5.80 6.12 0.83
C GLY A 166 4.71 6.23 -0.23
N SER A 167 3.47 5.79 0.09
CA SER A 167 2.36 5.90 -0.84
C SER A 167 1.86 7.33 -1.01
N GLN A 168 1.82 8.13 0.05
CA GLN A 168 1.28 9.49 0.01
C GLN A 168 2.16 10.42 -0.84
N TYR A 169 3.48 10.48 -0.58
CA TYR A 169 4.33 11.35 -1.39
C TYR A 169 4.35 10.94 -2.87
N ASN A 170 4.37 9.63 -3.15
CA ASN A 170 4.31 9.14 -4.52
C ASN A 170 2.99 9.50 -5.21
N ASN A 171 1.86 9.41 -4.52
CA ASN A 171 0.56 9.81 -5.06
C ASN A 171 0.53 11.30 -5.39
N LEU A 172 0.98 12.15 -4.46
CA LEU A 172 1.04 13.59 -4.66
C LEU A 172 1.92 13.95 -5.85
N ARG A 173 3.14 13.38 -5.91
CA ARG A 173 4.09 13.61 -7.00
C ARG A 173 3.56 13.16 -8.37
N MET A 174 2.85 12.02 -8.41
CA MET A 174 2.31 11.46 -9.64
C MET A 174 0.99 12.07 -10.08
N THR A 175 0.31 12.84 -9.23
CA THR A 175 -1.03 13.40 -9.53
C THR A 175 -1.12 14.13 -10.87
N PRO A 176 -0.20 15.05 -11.24
CA PRO A 176 -0.27 15.75 -12.53
C PRO A 176 -0.20 14.81 -13.73
N TRP A 177 0.62 13.75 -13.63
CA TRP A 177 0.72 12.73 -14.66
C TRP A 177 -0.51 11.84 -14.71
N MET A 178 -1.04 11.41 -13.54
CA MET A 178 -2.21 10.56 -13.43
C MET A 178 -3.46 11.20 -14.00
N LEU A 179 -3.68 12.49 -13.75
CA LEU A 179 -4.83 13.25 -14.28
C LEU A 179 -4.87 13.22 -15.81
N LYS A 180 -3.72 13.26 -16.46
CA LYS A 180 -3.59 13.24 -17.92
C LYS A 180 -3.64 11.83 -18.49
N ASN A 181 -2.96 10.87 -17.86
CA ASN A 181 -2.63 9.59 -18.49
C ASN A 181 -3.30 8.38 -17.82
N ALA A 182 -3.78 8.49 -16.56
CA ALA A 182 -4.23 7.36 -15.75
C ALA A 182 -5.39 7.73 -14.82
N LYS A 183 -6.52 8.18 -15.39
CA LYS A 183 -7.66 8.70 -14.60
C LYS A 183 -8.22 7.71 -13.58
N LEU A 184 -8.30 6.41 -13.93
CA LEU A 184 -8.75 5.37 -13.00
C LEU A 184 -7.79 5.22 -11.80
N MET A 185 -6.48 5.17 -12.07
CA MET A 185 -5.46 5.11 -11.01
C MET A 185 -5.51 6.37 -10.12
N CYS A 186 -5.67 7.55 -10.73
CA CYS A 186 -5.86 8.80 -10.01
C CYS A 186 -7.08 8.76 -9.09
N PHE A 187 -8.22 8.33 -9.59
CA PHE A 187 -9.45 8.20 -8.82
C PHE A 187 -9.28 7.24 -7.64
N ILE A 188 -8.69 6.05 -7.86
CA ILE A 188 -8.46 5.06 -6.80
C ILE A 188 -7.58 5.64 -5.70
N TYR A 189 -6.45 6.25 -6.05
CA TYR A 189 -5.49 6.76 -5.08
C TYR A 189 -5.99 7.99 -4.31
N TRP A 190 -6.65 8.91 -5.00
CA TRP A 190 -7.26 10.05 -4.33
C TRP A 190 -8.45 9.64 -3.44
N SER A 191 -9.25 8.66 -3.84
CA SER A 191 -10.31 8.11 -2.99
C SER A 191 -9.74 7.47 -1.73
N ASP A 192 -8.64 6.71 -1.84
CA ASP A 192 -7.95 6.10 -0.70
C ASP A 192 -7.34 7.15 0.26
N MET A 193 -6.90 8.28 -0.27
CA MET A 193 -6.34 9.39 0.49
C MET A 193 -7.40 10.26 1.17
N ILE A 194 -8.50 10.56 0.45
CA ILE A 194 -9.56 11.45 0.94
C ILE A 194 -10.50 10.74 1.93
N SER A 195 -10.80 9.44 1.75
CA SER A 195 -11.74 8.72 2.60
C SER A 195 -11.42 8.78 4.10
N PRO A 196 -10.18 8.59 4.57
CA PRO A 196 -9.82 8.76 5.97
C PRO A 196 -10.05 10.20 6.48
N MET A 197 -9.74 11.20 5.65
CA MET A 197 -9.94 12.62 6.00
C MET A 197 -11.43 12.94 6.17
N MET A 198 -12.28 12.44 5.26
CA MET A 198 -13.73 12.61 5.37
C MET A 198 -14.27 11.96 6.63
N LEU A 199 -13.83 10.73 6.95
CA LEU A 199 -14.28 10.03 8.15
C LEU A 199 -13.90 10.79 9.42
N VAL A 200 -12.66 11.27 9.52
CA VAL A 200 -12.20 12.07 10.66
C VAL A 200 -12.94 13.40 10.75
N SER A 201 -13.25 14.04 9.62
CA SER A 201 -14.05 15.27 9.60
C SER A 201 -15.45 15.04 10.16
N VAL A 202 -16.09 13.90 9.84
CA VAL A 202 -17.41 13.53 10.41
C VAL A 202 -17.30 13.32 11.92
N TYR A 203 -16.27 12.60 12.41
CA TYR A 203 -16.07 12.41 13.85
C TYR A 203 -15.80 13.74 14.56
N ALA A 204 -14.89 14.56 14.03
CA ALA A 204 -14.55 15.87 14.61
C ALA A 204 -15.77 16.79 14.68
N ASN A 205 -16.54 16.89 13.59
CA ASN A 205 -17.78 17.67 13.57
C ASN A 205 -18.78 17.18 14.62
N THR A 206 -18.95 15.87 14.76
CA THR A 206 -19.85 15.27 15.77
C THR A 206 -19.42 15.64 17.18
N ILE A 207 -18.11 15.55 17.47
CA ILE A 207 -17.55 15.91 18.78
C ILE A 207 -17.75 17.41 19.06
N ILE A 208 -17.38 18.27 18.11
CA ILE A 208 -17.52 19.73 18.21
C ILE A 208 -18.97 20.11 18.47
N CYS A 209 -19.93 19.59 17.71
CA CYS A 209 -21.34 19.88 17.90
C CYS A 209 -21.84 19.46 19.28
N LYS A 210 -21.40 18.31 19.79
CA LYS A 210 -21.76 17.86 21.15
C LYS A 210 -21.17 18.76 22.24
N VAL A 211 -19.90 19.15 22.12
CA VAL A 211 -19.24 20.05 23.07
C VAL A 211 -19.94 21.41 23.09
N LEU A 212 -20.23 21.99 21.93
CA LEU A 212 -20.90 23.28 21.82
C LEU A 212 -22.34 23.23 22.41
N ASN A 213 -23.05 22.12 22.19
CA ASN A 213 -24.37 21.92 22.82
C ASN A 213 -24.29 21.87 24.36
N ILE A 214 -23.28 21.19 24.92
CA ILE A 214 -23.04 21.16 26.38
C ILE A 214 -22.74 22.58 26.92
N LEU A 215 -22.04 23.38 26.14
CA LEU A 215 -21.72 24.79 26.49
C LEU A 215 -22.90 25.75 26.30
N GLY A 216 -24.08 25.26 25.88
CA GLY A 216 -25.28 26.07 25.68
C GLY A 216 -25.26 26.91 24.41
N CYS A 217 -24.35 26.70 23.49
CA CYS A 217 -24.33 27.40 22.21
C CYS A 217 -25.43 26.85 21.30
N ALA A 218 -26.36 27.71 20.87
CA ALA A 218 -27.37 27.35 19.86
C ALA A 218 -26.71 27.18 18.51
N ILE A 219 -26.59 25.93 18.05
CA ILE A 219 -26.07 25.62 16.71
C ILE A 219 -27.28 25.38 15.82
N PRO A 220 -27.42 26.12 14.68
CA PRO A 220 -28.57 25.98 13.78
C PRO A 220 -28.53 24.71 12.93
N THR A 221 -27.62 23.79 13.18
CA THR A 221 -27.51 22.53 12.47
C THR A 221 -28.12 21.38 13.24
N LEU A 222 -28.75 20.45 12.53
CA LEU A 222 -29.19 19.12 12.94
C LEU A 222 -28.67 18.79 14.36
N ALA A 223 -29.42 19.26 15.36
CA ALA A 223 -29.08 19.00 16.75
C ALA A 223 -29.05 17.48 16.90
N TYR A 224 -27.85 16.92 16.95
CA TYR A 224 -27.66 15.53 17.32
C TYR A 224 -28.11 15.37 18.75
N THR A 225 -29.42 15.26 18.93
CA THR A 225 -30.07 14.92 20.20
C THR A 225 -29.77 13.48 20.60
N ALA A 226 -29.32 12.67 19.63
CA ALA A 226 -28.98 11.28 19.86
C ALA A 226 -27.82 11.12 20.85
N PRO A 227 -27.89 10.16 21.76
CA PRO A 227 -26.79 9.83 22.67
C PRO A 227 -25.56 9.32 21.89
N TRP A 228 -24.35 9.53 22.45
CA TRP A 228 -23.09 9.18 21.85
C TRP A 228 -23.00 7.76 21.28
N TRP A 229 -23.54 6.78 22.03
CA TRP A 229 -23.50 5.38 21.63
C TRP A 229 -24.30 5.11 20.36
N GLN A 230 -25.43 5.82 20.14
CA GLN A 230 -26.19 5.68 18.90
C GLN A 230 -25.43 6.22 17.71
N ILE A 231 -24.76 7.34 17.85
CA ILE A 231 -23.93 7.94 16.78
C ILE A 231 -22.81 6.99 16.40
N ILE A 232 -22.07 6.47 17.40
CA ILE A 232 -21.00 5.49 17.17
C ILE A 232 -21.54 4.24 16.48
N LEU A 233 -22.68 3.73 16.95
CA LEU A 233 -23.33 2.56 16.37
C LEU A 233 -23.70 2.78 14.90
N PHE A 234 -24.31 3.91 14.55
CA PHE A 234 -24.66 4.24 13.17
C PHE A 234 -23.43 4.36 12.27
N ILE A 235 -22.36 4.98 12.74
CA ILE A 235 -21.10 5.08 11.97
C ILE A 235 -20.51 3.70 11.74
N LEU A 236 -20.43 2.86 12.77
CA LEU A 236 -19.90 1.49 12.66
C LEU A 236 -20.77 0.64 11.72
N LEU A 237 -22.08 0.69 11.83
CA LEU A 237 -22.98 -0.01 10.91
C LEU A 237 -22.82 0.47 9.47
N GLY A 238 -22.70 1.78 9.26
CA GLY A 238 -22.43 2.34 7.94
C GLY A 238 -21.10 1.85 7.35
N CYS A 239 -20.05 1.80 8.16
CA CYS A 239 -18.75 1.23 7.76
C CYS A 239 -18.84 -0.26 7.45
N ILE A 240 -19.53 -1.05 8.28
CA ILE A 240 -19.76 -2.49 8.09
C ILE A 240 -20.51 -2.74 6.77
N ILE A 241 -21.58 -2.02 6.51
CA ILE A 241 -22.36 -2.16 5.29
C ILE A 241 -21.54 -1.76 4.08
N SER A 242 -20.89 -0.60 4.13
CA SER A 242 -20.08 -0.08 3.01
C SER A 242 -18.89 -0.97 2.67
N PHE A 243 -18.11 -1.37 3.67
CA PHE A 243 -16.96 -2.24 3.48
C PHE A 243 -17.38 -3.66 3.10
N GLY A 244 -18.39 -4.22 3.81
CA GLY A 244 -18.91 -5.57 3.59
C GLY A 244 -19.47 -5.73 2.19
N SER A 245 -20.33 -4.80 1.73
CA SER A 245 -20.95 -4.89 0.39
C SER A 245 -19.91 -4.91 -0.73
N ARG A 246 -18.83 -4.16 -0.58
CA ARG A 246 -17.73 -4.12 -1.59
C ARG A 246 -16.84 -5.35 -1.55
N ASN A 247 -16.60 -5.92 -0.37
CA ASN A 247 -15.55 -6.91 -0.17
C ASN A 247 -16.07 -8.31 0.20
N ILE A 248 -17.39 -8.51 0.28
CA ILE A 248 -17.99 -9.79 0.71
C ILE A 248 -17.53 -10.99 -0.13
N LYS A 249 -17.37 -10.78 -1.45
CA LYS A 249 -16.89 -11.85 -2.34
C LYS A 249 -15.46 -12.27 -1.98
N VAL A 250 -14.57 -11.29 -1.77
CA VAL A 250 -13.18 -11.53 -1.37
C VAL A 250 -13.12 -12.21 -0.01
N MET A 251 -13.86 -11.71 0.96
CA MET A 251 -13.89 -12.32 2.30
C MET A 251 -14.34 -13.78 2.27
N ARG A 252 -15.36 -14.10 1.48
CA ARG A 252 -15.86 -15.49 1.33
C ARG A 252 -14.90 -16.37 0.55
N SER A 253 -14.18 -15.84 -0.46
CA SER A 253 -13.21 -16.60 -1.23
C SER A 253 -11.95 -16.93 -0.44
N VAL A 254 -11.56 -16.07 0.51
CA VAL A 254 -10.46 -16.35 1.44
C VAL A 254 -10.89 -17.42 2.43
N LYS A 255 -11.82 -17.09 3.33
CA LYS A 255 -12.45 -18.03 4.28
C LYS A 255 -13.78 -17.46 4.75
N TRP A 256 -14.81 -18.31 4.89
CA TRP A 256 -16.17 -17.88 5.24
C TRP A 256 -16.24 -17.12 6.59
N TYR A 257 -15.44 -17.50 7.59
CA TYR A 257 -15.45 -16.87 8.91
C TYR A 257 -14.88 -15.46 8.94
N TYR A 258 -14.15 -15.01 7.90
CA TYR A 258 -13.74 -13.61 7.77
C TYR A 258 -14.96 -12.68 7.72
N THR A 259 -16.09 -13.18 7.22
CA THR A 259 -17.35 -12.43 7.24
C THR A 259 -17.85 -12.20 8.67
N LEU A 260 -17.66 -13.17 9.58
CA LEU A 260 -18.02 -13.02 10.99
C LEU A 260 -17.10 -12.05 11.73
N LEU A 261 -15.85 -11.96 11.31
CA LEU A 261 -14.87 -11.02 11.88
C LEU A 261 -14.98 -9.59 11.31
N LEU A 262 -15.91 -9.36 10.39
CA LEU A 262 -16.09 -8.05 9.76
C LEU A 262 -16.21 -6.89 10.76
N PRO A 263 -17.00 -6.96 11.85
CA PRO A 263 -17.07 -5.89 12.84
C PRO A 263 -15.69 -5.56 13.47
N VAL A 264 -14.92 -6.61 13.77
CA VAL A 264 -13.55 -6.45 14.34
C VAL A 264 -12.62 -5.81 13.32
N PHE A 265 -12.66 -6.25 12.07
CA PHE A 265 -11.85 -5.67 11.00
C PHE A 265 -12.21 -4.19 10.76
N ILE A 266 -13.48 -3.83 10.81
CA ILE A 266 -13.92 -2.43 10.70
C ILE A 266 -13.40 -1.60 11.87
N LEU A 267 -13.42 -2.14 13.09
CA LEU A 267 -12.83 -1.45 14.24
C LEU A 267 -11.35 -1.18 14.04
N VAL A 268 -10.58 -2.18 13.56
CA VAL A 268 -9.15 -2.01 13.24
C VAL A 268 -8.94 -1.01 12.11
N LEU A 269 -9.77 -1.05 11.06
CA LEU A 269 -9.69 -0.08 9.96
C LEU A 269 -9.91 1.35 10.46
N THR A 270 -10.92 1.57 11.32
CA THR A 270 -11.27 2.91 11.78
C THR A 270 -10.33 3.44 12.85
N VAL A 271 -9.94 2.60 13.83
CA VAL A 271 -9.14 3.04 14.98
C VAL A 271 -7.64 2.99 14.71
N VAL A 272 -7.18 2.09 13.86
CA VAL A 272 -5.74 1.90 13.59
C VAL A 272 -5.36 2.45 12.21
N MET A 273 -6.04 2.03 11.14
CA MET A 273 -5.60 2.36 9.78
C MET A 273 -5.91 3.81 9.40
N VAL A 274 -7.03 4.39 9.86
CA VAL A 274 -7.35 5.80 9.58
C VAL A 274 -6.30 6.75 10.18
N PRO A 275 -5.95 6.66 11.47
CA PRO A 275 -4.85 7.46 12.04
C PRO A 275 -3.51 7.25 11.31
N ILE A 276 -3.16 6.01 10.95
CA ILE A 276 -1.93 5.71 10.19
C ILE A 276 -1.92 6.44 8.85
N ARG A 277 -3.05 6.45 8.13
CA ARG A 277 -3.17 7.14 6.84
C ARG A 277 -3.00 8.65 6.98
N LEU A 278 -3.55 9.26 8.03
CA LEU A 278 -3.40 10.69 8.30
C LEU A 278 -1.96 11.03 8.72
N LEU A 279 -1.39 10.27 9.64
CA LEU A 279 0.01 10.44 10.05
C LEU A 279 0.95 10.28 8.86
N GLY A 280 0.74 9.25 8.03
CA GLY A 280 1.53 9.06 6.81
C GLY A 280 1.44 10.23 5.83
N LEU A 281 0.28 10.90 5.74
CA LEU A 281 0.14 12.11 4.93
C LEU A 281 0.88 13.31 5.54
N MET A 282 0.84 13.46 6.87
CA MET A 282 1.54 14.55 7.57
C MET A 282 3.06 14.38 7.51
N LEU A 283 3.54 13.14 7.60
CA LEU A 283 4.97 12.81 7.63
C LEU A 283 5.58 12.57 6.24
N CYS A 284 4.78 12.49 5.19
CA CYS A 284 5.27 12.15 3.84
C CYS A 284 6.21 13.20 3.23
N SER A 285 6.26 14.42 3.78
CA SER A 285 7.19 15.47 3.38
C SER A 285 8.53 15.42 4.12
N ASP A 286 8.60 14.72 5.26
CA ASP A 286 9.80 14.67 6.07
C ASP A 286 10.93 13.89 5.38
N ASP A 287 12.16 14.07 5.85
CA ASP A 287 13.31 13.30 5.39
C ASP A 287 13.13 11.83 5.77
N MET A 288 13.02 10.98 4.76
CA MET A 288 12.74 9.56 4.94
C MET A 288 13.94 8.75 4.49
N GLU A 289 14.86 8.58 5.39
CA GLU A 289 15.85 7.52 5.28
C GLU A 289 15.21 6.16 5.60
N TRP A 290 15.73 5.10 5.00
CA TRP A 290 15.36 3.70 5.28
C TRP A 290 15.79 3.30 6.71
N GLY A 291 15.30 4.04 7.70
CA GLY A 291 15.85 4.15 9.05
C GLY A 291 15.10 3.41 10.14
N THR A 292 14.70 2.15 9.94
CA THR A 292 14.36 1.30 11.11
C THR A 292 15.49 0.36 11.53
N ARG A 293 16.58 0.33 10.81
CA ARG A 293 17.88 -0.12 11.33
C ARG A 293 18.76 1.12 11.47
N LYS A 294 18.65 1.85 12.59
CA LYS A 294 19.86 2.42 13.16
C LYS A 294 20.81 1.24 13.17
N LEU A 295 21.87 1.33 12.40
CA LEU A 295 23.07 0.57 12.71
C LEU A 295 23.29 0.88 14.17
N GLU A 296 23.03 -0.04 15.09
CA GLU A 296 23.71 -0.06 16.34
C GLU A 296 25.16 0.04 15.89
N GLU A 297 25.79 1.14 16.18
CA GLU A 297 27.25 1.21 16.16
C GLU A 297 27.69 0.12 17.13
N ASP A 298 27.92 -1.03 16.54
CA ASP A 298 28.50 -2.17 17.22
C ASP A 298 29.91 -1.73 17.57
N ASN A 299 30.05 -1.26 18.81
CA ASN A 299 31.33 -1.00 19.46
C ASN A 299 32.04 -2.33 19.78
N ASP A 300 31.79 -3.37 19.02
CA ASP A 300 32.57 -4.58 19.03
C ASP A 300 33.70 -4.45 18.01
N LYS A 301 34.77 -3.81 18.48
CA LYS A 301 36.08 -4.03 17.94
C LYS A 301 36.40 -5.52 18.06
N VAL A 302 36.14 -6.28 17.02
CA VAL A 302 36.74 -7.61 16.86
C VAL A 302 38.21 -7.36 16.58
N GLU A 303 39.03 -7.48 17.62
CA GLU A 303 40.43 -7.73 17.44
C GLU A 303 40.59 -9.07 16.73
N VAL A 304 41.04 -9.01 15.49
CA VAL A 304 41.45 -10.19 14.73
C VAL A 304 42.86 -10.56 15.20
N PRO A 305 43.12 -11.80 15.60
CA PRO A 305 44.42 -12.25 16.01
C PRO A 305 45.45 -12.30 14.89
#